data_d74093987c108bad36bfadcd01e3a3c5
#
_entry.id   d74093987c108bad36bfadcd01e3a3c5
#
_cell.length_a   1.000
_cell.length_b   1.000
_cell.length_c   1.000
_cell.angle_alpha   90.00
_cell.angle_beta   90.00
_cell.angle_gamma   90.00
#
_symmetry.space_group_name_H-M   'P 1'
#
loop_
_entity.id
_entity.type
_entity.pdbx_description
1 polymer ?
#
loop_
_entity_poly.entity_id
_entity_poly.type
_entity_poly.pdbx_seq_one_letter_code
_entity_poly.pdbx_strand_id
1 'polypeptide(L)'
;AVFAAQVHQESAWRSDAVSHVGAQGLAQFMPATTKWIAGLHPDLASQQPFNPAWAFRALVTYDRWLYDRAPAYYSPRDRMWVALRAYNGGLGHWQKEAASTGLAQPSRAQVDAACGTARRAALHCKENLGYPHRILVVLQPRYAAWGPGL
;
A
#
# COMPACT_ATOMS: atom_id res chain seq x y z
N ALA A 1 10.79 9.81 2.00
CA ALA A 1 9.55 10.62 2.00
C ALA A 1 8.29 9.75 1.86
N VAL A 2 8.24 8.81 0.92
CA VAL A 2 7.04 7.98 0.66
C VAL A 2 6.60 7.20 1.89
N PHE A 3 7.49 6.45 2.51
CA PHE A 3 7.16 5.61 3.65
C PHE A 3 6.73 6.43 4.87
N ALA A 4 7.34 7.59 5.07
CA ALA A 4 6.94 8.52 6.13
C ALA A 4 5.51 9.04 5.89
N ALA A 5 5.19 9.40 4.66
CA ALA A 5 3.85 9.81 4.25
C ALA A 5 2.83 8.68 4.44
N GLN A 6 3.22 7.44 4.17
CA GLN A 6 2.35 6.27 4.36
C GLN A 6 2.07 6.02 5.85
N VAL A 7 3.07 6.06 6.71
CA VAL A 7 2.87 5.94 8.17
C VAL A 7 1.97 7.07 8.68
N HIS A 8 2.15 8.28 8.18
CA HIS A 8 1.25 9.39 8.51
C HIS A 8 -0.21 9.06 8.11
N GLN A 9 -0.41 8.56 6.90
CA GLN A 9 -1.74 8.19 6.41
C GLN A 9 -2.37 7.08 7.25
N GLU A 10 -1.59 6.07 7.64
CA GLU A 10 -2.12 4.91 8.35
C GLU A 10 -2.45 5.21 9.82
N SER A 11 -1.56 5.85 10.54
CA SER A 11 -1.66 5.95 12.00
C SER A 11 -1.44 7.36 12.55
N ALA A 12 -1.12 8.34 11.71
CA ALA A 12 -0.63 9.66 12.16
C ALA A 12 0.55 9.50 13.16
N TRP A 13 1.43 8.55 12.90
CA TRP A 13 2.61 8.23 13.73
C TRP A 13 2.28 7.66 15.12
N ARG A 14 1.08 7.18 15.35
CA ARG A 14 0.72 6.56 16.63
C ARG A 14 1.04 5.06 16.63
N SER A 15 2.04 4.67 17.40
CA SER A 15 2.49 3.27 17.48
C SER A 15 1.48 2.34 18.16
N ASP A 16 0.55 2.88 18.95
CA ASP A 16 -0.50 2.15 19.64
C ASP A 16 -1.85 2.18 18.92
N ALA A 17 -1.90 2.72 17.68
CA ALA A 17 -3.14 2.86 16.94
C ALA A 17 -3.79 1.50 16.67
N VAL A 18 -5.10 1.42 16.91
CA VAL A 18 -5.94 0.28 16.54
C VAL A 18 -7.18 0.82 15.85
N SER A 19 -7.44 0.37 14.60
CA SER A 19 -8.64 0.77 13.88
C SER A 19 -9.88 0.03 14.39
N HIS A 20 -11.06 0.51 13.99
CA HIS A 20 -12.34 -0.14 14.37
C HIS A 20 -12.46 -1.58 13.84
N VAL A 21 -11.70 -1.95 12.81
CA VAL A 21 -11.65 -3.32 12.27
C VAL A 21 -10.47 -4.13 12.78
N GLY A 22 -9.63 -3.57 13.65
CA GLY A 22 -8.53 -4.28 14.30
C GLY A 22 -7.17 -4.17 13.61
N ALA A 23 -6.98 -3.24 12.68
CA ALA A 23 -5.66 -2.93 12.12
C ALA A 23 -4.76 -2.29 13.19
N GLN A 24 -3.48 -2.67 13.24
CA GLN A 24 -2.61 -2.44 14.38
C GLN A 24 -1.34 -1.67 14.06
N GLY A 25 -1.00 -0.71 14.91
CA GLY A 25 0.29 -0.04 14.97
C GLY A 25 0.52 1.00 13.87
N LEU A 26 1.76 1.41 13.70
CA LEU A 26 2.15 2.44 12.73
C LEU A 26 1.72 2.10 11.30
N ALA A 27 1.81 0.83 10.92
CA ALA A 27 1.56 0.35 9.57
C ALA A 27 0.12 -0.14 9.33
N GLN A 28 -0.69 -0.22 10.39
CA GLN A 28 -2.08 -0.66 10.35
C GLN A 28 -2.27 -2.02 9.67
N PHE A 29 -1.48 -3.01 10.08
CA PHE A 29 -1.66 -4.39 9.60
C PHE A 29 -2.76 -5.10 10.36
N MET A 30 -3.59 -5.84 9.63
CA MET A 30 -4.46 -6.85 10.22
C MET A 30 -3.62 -8.01 10.77
N PRO A 31 -4.07 -8.71 11.83
CA PRO A 31 -3.32 -9.83 12.40
C PRO A 31 -2.92 -10.91 11.40
N ALA A 32 -3.79 -11.26 10.46
CA ALA A 32 -3.49 -12.24 9.42
C ALA A 32 -2.38 -11.75 8.48
N THR A 33 -2.37 -10.47 8.14
CA THR A 33 -1.33 -9.85 7.30
C THR A 33 -0.01 -9.80 8.05
N THR A 34 0.00 -9.45 9.33
CA THR A 34 1.19 -9.49 10.20
C THR A 34 1.84 -10.88 10.18
N LYS A 35 1.03 -11.92 10.35
CA LYS A 35 1.50 -13.31 10.31
C LYS A 35 2.11 -13.68 8.96
N TRP A 36 1.48 -13.28 7.88
CA TRP A 36 1.97 -13.56 6.53
C TRP A 36 3.28 -12.80 6.23
N ILE A 37 3.35 -11.50 6.57
CA ILE A 37 4.54 -10.67 6.37
C ILE A 37 5.73 -11.22 7.16
N ALA A 38 5.49 -11.73 8.36
CA ALA A 38 6.54 -12.35 9.18
C ALA A 38 7.28 -13.49 8.46
N GLY A 39 6.63 -14.14 7.50
CA GLY A 39 7.25 -15.17 6.66
C GLY A 39 8.08 -14.62 5.50
N LEU A 40 8.01 -13.33 5.18
CA LEU A 40 8.76 -12.74 4.07
C LEU A 40 10.23 -12.48 4.39
N HIS A 41 10.56 -12.27 5.66
CA HIS A 41 11.92 -11.98 6.09
C HIS A 41 12.16 -12.46 7.52
N PRO A 42 13.32 -13.10 7.82
CA PRO A 42 13.61 -13.59 9.18
C PRO A 42 13.51 -12.56 10.29
N ASP A 43 13.89 -11.30 10.00
CA ASP A 43 13.83 -10.20 10.98
C ASP A 43 12.40 -9.81 11.39
N LEU A 44 11.40 -10.30 10.67
CA LEU A 44 9.99 -10.01 10.94
C LEU A 44 9.28 -11.14 11.69
N ALA A 45 9.99 -12.24 12.00
CA ALA A 45 9.41 -13.42 12.62
C ALA A 45 8.74 -13.16 13.98
N SER A 46 9.15 -12.12 14.70
CA SER A 46 8.62 -11.79 16.04
C SER A 46 7.18 -11.26 16.04
N GLN A 47 6.64 -10.87 14.90
CA GLN A 47 5.25 -10.40 14.77
C GLN A 47 4.87 -9.33 15.80
N GLN A 48 5.55 -8.17 15.77
CA GLN A 48 5.36 -7.09 16.74
C GLN A 48 4.77 -5.82 16.09
N PRO A 49 3.49 -5.79 15.70
CA PRO A 49 2.90 -4.68 14.95
C PRO A 49 2.85 -3.36 15.74
N PHE A 50 2.91 -3.41 17.08
CA PHE A 50 2.98 -2.23 17.92
C PHE A 50 4.40 -1.74 18.20
N ASN A 51 5.42 -2.50 17.81
CA ASN A 51 6.81 -2.06 17.90
C ASN A 51 7.13 -1.18 16.67
N PRO A 52 7.55 0.10 16.86
CA PRO A 52 7.79 1.01 15.74
C PRO A 52 8.83 0.50 14.74
N ALA A 53 9.93 -0.07 15.20
CA ALA A 53 10.99 -0.58 14.35
C ALA A 53 10.48 -1.76 13.49
N TRP A 54 9.78 -2.69 14.12
CA TRP A 54 9.18 -3.82 13.40
C TRP A 54 8.15 -3.35 12.37
N ALA A 55 7.24 -2.47 12.80
CA ALA A 55 6.16 -1.98 11.94
C ALA A 55 6.69 -1.25 10.71
N PHE A 56 7.70 -0.40 10.88
CA PHE A 56 8.30 0.35 9.77
C PHE A 56 9.02 -0.59 8.81
N ARG A 57 9.80 -1.55 9.34
CA ARG A 57 10.48 -2.55 8.51
C ARG A 57 9.50 -3.42 7.75
N ALA A 58 8.45 -3.86 8.39
CA ALA A 58 7.40 -4.67 7.78
C ALA A 58 6.67 -3.90 6.67
N LEU A 59 6.37 -2.62 6.88
CA LEU A 59 5.77 -1.75 5.87
C LEU A 59 6.64 -1.66 4.62
N VAL A 60 7.92 -1.35 4.79
CA VAL A 60 8.87 -1.24 3.67
C VAL A 60 9.03 -2.58 2.93
N THR A 61 9.13 -3.68 3.68
CA THR A 61 9.24 -5.03 3.10
C THR A 61 8.00 -5.39 2.28
N TYR A 62 6.81 -5.11 2.81
CA TYR A 62 5.55 -5.38 2.11
C TYR A 62 5.38 -4.49 0.88
N ASP A 63 5.66 -3.20 0.99
CA ASP A 63 5.62 -2.30 -0.16
C ASP A 63 6.59 -2.75 -1.26
N ARG A 64 7.80 -3.18 -0.89
CA ARG A 64 8.75 -3.73 -1.87
C ARG A 64 8.20 -4.97 -2.56
N TRP A 65 7.63 -5.88 -1.80
CA TRP A 65 7.01 -7.09 -2.34
C TRP A 65 5.89 -6.76 -3.33
N LEU A 66 5.05 -5.77 -3.02
CA LEU A 66 3.98 -5.29 -3.89
C LEU A 66 4.52 -4.55 -5.12
N TYR A 67 5.51 -3.68 -4.92
CA TYR A 67 6.17 -2.93 -5.98
C TYR A 67 6.78 -3.85 -7.03
N ASP A 68 7.43 -4.92 -6.60
CA ASP A 68 8.06 -5.90 -7.51
C ASP A 68 7.01 -6.66 -8.35
N ARG A 69 5.76 -6.67 -7.93
CA ARG A 69 4.63 -7.30 -8.64
C ARG A 69 3.83 -6.34 -9.52
N ALA A 70 4.10 -5.05 -9.44
CA ALA A 70 3.56 -4.09 -10.39
C ALA A 70 4.19 -4.30 -11.77
N PRO A 71 3.49 -3.92 -12.87
CA PRO A 71 4.03 -4.09 -14.21
C PRO A 71 5.40 -3.44 -14.38
N ALA A 72 6.37 -4.20 -14.93
CA ALA A 72 7.73 -3.71 -15.11
C ALA A 72 7.84 -2.53 -16.08
N TYR A 73 6.87 -2.39 -17.00
CA TYR A 73 6.82 -1.28 -17.95
C TYR A 73 6.29 0.04 -17.35
N TYR A 74 5.80 0.02 -16.09
CA TYR A 74 5.40 1.24 -15.38
C TYR A 74 6.63 2.00 -14.89
N SER A 75 6.49 3.33 -14.79
CA SER A 75 7.45 4.18 -14.10
C SER A 75 7.59 3.79 -12.61
N PRO A 76 8.69 4.13 -11.93
CA PRO A 76 8.79 3.91 -10.48
C PRO A 76 7.62 4.50 -9.69
N ARG A 77 7.15 5.67 -10.08
CA ARG A 77 6.00 6.32 -9.45
C ARG A 77 4.71 5.51 -9.65
N ASP A 78 4.44 5.05 -10.86
CA ASP A 78 3.24 4.26 -11.16
C ASP A 78 3.30 2.87 -10.51
N ARG A 79 4.48 2.26 -10.42
CA ARG A 79 4.68 1.01 -9.69
C ARG A 79 4.39 1.19 -8.20
N MET A 80 4.84 2.30 -7.62
CA MET A 80 4.51 2.59 -6.22
C MET A 80 3.02 2.89 -6.02
N TRP A 81 2.39 3.56 -6.98
CA TRP A 81 0.95 3.75 -6.99
C TRP A 81 0.19 2.42 -6.90
N VAL A 82 0.58 1.46 -7.72
CA VAL A 82 0.01 0.09 -7.67
C VAL A 82 0.25 -0.57 -6.31
N ALA A 83 1.48 -0.48 -5.80
CA ALA A 83 1.83 -1.06 -4.50
C ALA A 83 0.94 -0.48 -3.39
N LEU A 84 0.74 0.82 -3.37
CA LEU A 84 -0.12 1.49 -2.39
C LEU A 84 -1.61 1.11 -2.55
N ARG A 85 -2.12 1.01 -3.78
CA ARG A 85 -3.47 0.50 -4.01
C ARG A 85 -3.62 -0.93 -3.49
N ALA A 86 -2.63 -1.77 -3.75
CA ALA A 86 -2.62 -3.16 -3.30
C ALA A 86 -2.46 -3.28 -1.77
N TYR A 87 -1.66 -2.43 -1.16
CA TYR A 87 -1.52 -2.35 0.31
C TYR A 87 -2.86 -2.07 0.98
N ASN A 88 -3.60 -1.09 0.48
CA ASN A 88 -4.89 -0.68 1.02
C ASN A 88 -6.01 -1.66 0.69
N GLY A 89 -6.08 -2.14 -0.55
CA GLY A 89 -7.24 -2.88 -1.05
C GLY A 89 -6.97 -4.33 -1.49
N GLY A 90 -5.72 -4.78 -1.49
CA GLY A 90 -5.33 -6.12 -1.92
C GLY A 90 -4.86 -6.19 -3.38
N LEU A 91 -3.77 -6.91 -3.59
CA LEU A 91 -3.17 -7.09 -4.93
C LEU A 91 -4.12 -7.82 -5.89
N GLY A 92 -4.85 -8.81 -5.39
CA GLY A 92 -5.79 -9.58 -6.21
C GLY A 92 -6.89 -8.72 -6.84
N HIS A 93 -7.40 -7.73 -6.12
CA HIS A 93 -8.37 -6.79 -6.67
C HIS A 93 -7.77 -5.94 -7.78
N TRP A 94 -6.57 -5.41 -7.59
CA TRP A 94 -5.89 -4.65 -8.63
C TRP A 94 -5.65 -5.49 -9.89
N GLN A 95 -5.17 -6.72 -9.71
CA GLN A 95 -4.93 -7.64 -10.83
C GLN A 95 -6.19 -7.95 -11.64
N LYS A 96 -7.33 -8.12 -10.97
CA LYS A 96 -8.62 -8.34 -11.62
C LYS A 96 -9.11 -7.11 -12.37
N GLU A 97 -8.89 -5.93 -11.84
CA GLU A 97 -9.19 -4.67 -12.51
C GLU A 97 -8.32 -4.50 -13.76
N ALA A 98 -7.03 -4.80 -13.67
CA ALA A 98 -6.13 -4.78 -14.81
C ALA A 98 -6.59 -5.75 -15.91
N ALA A 99 -6.94 -6.98 -15.55
CA ALA A 99 -7.48 -7.97 -16.50
C ALA A 99 -8.80 -7.52 -17.12
N SER A 100 -9.65 -6.84 -16.37
CA SER A 100 -10.96 -6.37 -16.85
C SER A 100 -10.88 -5.31 -17.95
N THR A 101 -9.72 -4.65 -18.12
CA THR A 101 -9.50 -3.69 -19.20
C THR A 101 -9.47 -4.35 -20.58
N GLY A 102 -9.17 -5.65 -20.67
CA GLY A 102 -8.97 -6.37 -21.91
C GLY A 102 -7.72 -5.96 -22.69
N LEU A 103 -6.88 -5.08 -22.12
CA LEU A 103 -5.65 -4.59 -22.73
C LEU A 103 -4.45 -5.46 -22.35
N ALA A 104 -3.51 -5.68 -23.28
CA ALA A 104 -2.29 -6.44 -23.00
C ALA A 104 -1.36 -5.69 -22.01
N GLN A 105 -1.27 -4.37 -22.16
CA GLN A 105 -0.44 -3.50 -21.34
C GLN A 105 -1.21 -2.25 -20.89
N PRO A 106 -2.23 -2.39 -20.02
CA PRO A 106 -2.99 -1.23 -19.58
C PRO A 106 -2.10 -0.26 -18.81
N SER A 107 -2.29 1.04 -19.02
CA SER A 107 -1.64 2.07 -18.21
C SER A 107 -2.20 2.08 -16.79
N ARG A 108 -1.47 2.68 -15.86
CA ARG A 108 -1.96 2.86 -14.48
C ARG A 108 -3.31 3.57 -14.47
N ALA A 109 -3.48 4.62 -15.25
CA ALA A 109 -4.74 5.36 -15.34
C ALA A 109 -5.89 4.51 -15.90
N GLN A 110 -5.62 3.65 -16.89
CA GLN A 110 -6.63 2.76 -17.46
C GLN A 110 -7.10 1.72 -16.43
N VAL A 111 -6.19 1.19 -15.62
CA VAL A 111 -6.57 0.26 -14.54
C VAL A 111 -7.36 1.00 -13.45
N ASP A 112 -6.96 2.21 -13.08
CA ASP A 112 -7.71 3.01 -12.11
C ASP A 112 -9.14 3.29 -12.59
N ALA A 113 -9.32 3.59 -13.88
CA ALA A 113 -10.65 3.78 -14.48
C ALA A 113 -11.51 2.51 -14.45
N ALA A 114 -10.89 1.33 -14.41
CA ALA A 114 -11.58 0.04 -14.32
C ALA A 114 -11.96 -0.35 -12.86
N CYS A 115 -11.62 0.47 -11.88
CA CYS A 115 -11.99 0.21 -10.49
C CYS A 115 -13.51 0.07 -10.35
N GLY A 116 -13.95 -0.99 -9.67
CA GLY A 116 -15.37 -1.28 -9.49
C GLY A 116 -16.02 -2.09 -10.60
N THR A 117 -15.31 -2.42 -11.67
CA THR A 117 -15.83 -3.21 -12.81
C THR A 117 -15.58 -4.72 -12.67
N ALA A 118 -14.72 -5.13 -11.74
CA ALA A 118 -14.45 -6.55 -11.45
C ALA A 118 -15.18 -6.96 -10.15
N ARG A 119 -14.48 -7.60 -9.20
CA ARG A 119 -15.10 -8.10 -7.95
C ARG A 119 -15.22 -7.06 -6.84
N ARG A 120 -14.45 -5.97 -6.92
CA ARG A 120 -14.51 -4.92 -5.91
C ARG A 120 -15.79 -4.12 -6.08
N ALA A 121 -16.50 -3.89 -4.97
CA ALA A 121 -17.64 -2.99 -4.98
C ALA A 121 -17.19 -1.55 -5.29
N ALA A 122 -17.95 -0.85 -6.14
CA ALA A 122 -17.61 0.51 -6.57
C ALA A 122 -17.44 1.50 -5.39
N LEU A 123 -18.17 1.29 -4.29
CA LEU A 123 -18.08 2.13 -3.10
C LEU A 123 -16.66 2.15 -2.46
N HIS A 124 -15.85 1.11 -2.66
CA HIS A 124 -14.48 1.05 -2.15
C HIS A 124 -13.46 1.78 -3.02
N CYS A 125 -13.83 2.18 -4.24
CA CYS A 125 -12.90 2.81 -5.17
C CYS A 125 -12.45 4.19 -4.72
N LYS A 126 -13.32 4.98 -4.11
CA LYS A 126 -12.96 6.30 -3.62
C LYS A 126 -11.81 6.23 -2.61
N GLU A 127 -11.89 5.34 -1.65
CA GLU A 127 -10.82 5.12 -0.67
C GLU A 127 -9.57 4.54 -1.33
N ASN A 128 -9.72 3.51 -2.13
CA ASN A 128 -8.60 2.78 -2.72
C ASN A 128 -7.80 3.61 -3.73
N LEU A 129 -8.47 4.44 -4.54
CA LEU A 129 -7.80 5.38 -5.45
C LEU A 129 -7.26 6.61 -4.70
N GLY A 130 -7.94 7.04 -3.67
CA GLY A 130 -7.54 8.16 -2.83
C GLY A 130 -6.29 7.86 -1.98
N TYR A 131 -6.05 6.62 -1.64
CA TYR A 131 -4.93 6.22 -0.78
C TYR A 131 -3.56 6.57 -1.40
N PRO A 132 -3.19 6.11 -2.61
CA PRO A 132 -1.93 6.52 -3.23
C PRO A 132 -1.88 8.02 -3.54
N HIS A 133 -2.97 8.63 -3.95
CA HIS A 133 -3.01 10.07 -4.19
C HIS A 133 -2.67 10.85 -2.92
N ARG A 134 -3.29 10.51 -1.79
CA ARG A 134 -3.03 11.18 -0.53
C ARG A 134 -1.58 11.02 -0.10
N ILE A 135 -1.00 9.86 -0.26
CA ILE A 135 0.40 9.59 0.13
C ILE A 135 1.37 10.30 -0.81
N LEU A 136 1.27 10.07 -2.13
CA LEU A 136 2.26 10.53 -3.10
C LEU A 136 2.12 12.01 -3.46
N VAL A 137 0.90 12.54 -3.46
CA VAL A 137 0.64 13.91 -3.91
C VAL A 137 0.48 14.88 -2.75
N VAL A 138 -0.25 14.49 -1.70
CA VAL A 138 -0.61 15.40 -0.60
C VAL A 138 0.41 15.36 0.54
N LEU A 139 0.76 14.14 1.01
CA LEU A 139 1.58 13.98 2.21
C LEU A 139 3.08 13.92 1.91
N GLN A 140 3.49 13.28 0.81
CA GLN A 140 4.90 13.10 0.49
C GLN A 140 5.70 14.41 0.50
N PRO A 141 5.21 15.55 -0.05
CA PRO A 141 5.94 16.81 -0.01
C PRO A 141 6.28 17.28 1.42
N ARG A 142 5.48 16.93 2.40
CA ARG A 142 5.73 17.29 3.81
C ARG A 142 6.95 16.59 4.39
N TYR A 143 7.37 15.50 3.77
CA TYR A 143 8.49 14.65 4.21
C TYR A 143 9.70 14.74 3.28
N ALA A 144 9.76 15.76 2.42
CA ALA A 144 10.87 15.93 1.45
C ALA A 144 12.25 15.97 2.12
N ALA A 145 12.34 16.52 3.32
CA ALA A 145 13.60 16.57 4.08
C ALA A 145 14.05 15.19 4.61
N TRP A 146 13.18 14.17 4.58
CA TRP A 146 13.48 12.82 5.10
C TRP A 146 14.02 11.88 4.02
N GLY A 147 14.22 12.37 2.82
CA GLY A 147 14.75 11.62 1.72
C GLY A 147 14.03 11.88 0.40
N PRO A 148 14.53 11.30 -0.69
CA PRO A 148 13.91 11.49 -2.01
C PRO A 148 12.49 10.92 -2.03
N GLY A 149 11.65 11.57 -2.84
CA GLY A 149 10.31 11.11 -3.15
C GLY A 149 10.22 10.41 -4.50
N LEU A 150 9.01 10.08 -4.89
CA LEU A 150 8.65 9.52 -6.18
C LEU A 150 7.70 10.44 -6.96
#